data_976f3e0f6d2636a5939d229a16f9c46c
#
_entry.id   976f3e0f6d2636a5939d229a16f9c46c
#
_cell.length_a   1.000
_cell.length_b   1.000
_cell.length_c   1.000
_cell.angle_alpha   90.00
_cell.angle_beta   90.00
_cell.angle_gamma   90.00
#
_symmetry.space_group_name_H-M   'P 1'
#
loop_
_entity.id
_entity.type
_entity.pdbx_description
1 polymer ?
#
loop_
_entity_poly.entity_id
_entity_poly.type
_entity_poly.pdbx_seq_one_letter_code
_entity_poly.pdbx_strand_id
1 'polypeptide(L)'
;MPALPRLLAAGLLTLGLLAAPSARADEDAAKYVEFVQDFAGNCVQRNGVQIQARNTHPTRRIKVWFDRYHMGVGTGDRSRSELAPGGAPDPLGCSRTDSGAQEWRIVRAVFVD
;
A
#
# COMPACT_ATOMS: atom_id res chain seq x y z
N MET A 1 49.60 -17.11 -29.99
CA MET A 1 49.17 -16.88 -29.56
C MET A 1 48.38 -16.52 -29.19
N PRO A 2 48.30 -16.46 -28.98
CA PRO A 2 47.53 -16.10 -28.47
C PRO A 2 46.61 -15.75 -28.13
N ALA A 3 46.36 -15.49 -28.09
CA ALA A 3 45.51 -15.05 -27.68
C ALA A 3 44.57 -15.01 -27.26
N LEU A 4 44.43 -14.84 -27.25
CA LEU A 4 43.56 -14.67 -26.84
C LEU A 4 42.78 -14.30 -26.25
N PRO A 5 42.66 -14.17 -26.22
CA PRO A 5 41.86 -13.78 -25.70
C PRO A 5 41.12 -13.60 -25.09
N ARG A 6 41.22 -13.34 -25.04
CA ARG A 6 40.54 -13.08 -24.50
C ARG A 6 39.56 -12.85 -24.20
N LEU A 7 39.44 -12.86 -24.44
CA LEU A 7 38.49 -12.52 -24.15
C LEU A 7 37.72 -12.30 -23.57
N LEU A 8 37.81 -12.23 -23.48
CA LEU A 8 37.05 -11.95 -22.91
C LEU A 8 36.30 -11.60 -22.49
N ALA A 9 36.38 -11.46 -22.51
CA ALA A 9 35.62 -11.06 -22.06
C ALA A 9 34.88 -10.88 -21.67
N ALA A 10 34.89 -10.82 -21.74
CA ALA A 10 34.10 -10.53 -21.28
C ALA A 10 33.41 -10.19 -20.80
N GLY A 11 33.41 -10.01 -20.93
CA GLY A 11 32.62 -9.48 -20.40
C GLY A 11 31.81 -9.33 -20.30
N LEU A 12 31.82 -9.39 -20.60
CA LEU A 12 30.96 -9.06 -20.37
C LEU A 12 30.21 -8.83 -19.94
N LEU A 13 30.33 -8.91 -20.07
CA LEU A 13 29.54 -8.61 -19.59
C LEU A 13 28.93 -8.21 -19.12
N THR A 14 29.10 -8.22 -19.22
CA THR A 14 28.60 -7.79 -18.62
C THR A 14 27.88 -7.40 -18.40
N LEU A 15 27.75 -7.50 -18.73
CA LEU A 15 27.01 -7.02 -18.38
C LEU A 15 26.20 -6.78 -18.01
N GLY A 16 26.22 -7.02 -18.14
CA GLY A 16 25.40 -6.65 -17.55
C GLY A 16 24.82 -6.59 -17.21
N LEU A 17 24.69 -6.59 -17.27
CA LEU A 17 24.22 -6.33 -16.73
C LEU A 17 23.67 -5.89 -16.27
N LEU A 18 23.70 -5.84 -16.19
CA LEU A 18 23.30 -5.23 -15.59
C LEU A 18 22.32 -4.82 -15.55
N ALA A 19 22.43 -4.56 -15.79
CA ALA A 19 21.33 -4.00 -15.96
C ALA A 19 20.16 -4.21 -15.27
N ALA A 20 19.59 -4.88 -15.49
CA ALA A 20 18.51 -5.29 -14.83
C ALA A 20 18.10 -4.55 -13.66
N PRO A 21 18.85 -3.92 -13.12
CA PRO A 21 18.52 -3.33 -11.91
C PRO A 21 17.33 -2.47 -11.89
N SER A 22 16.96 -2.00 -12.94
CA SER A 22 15.89 -1.09 -12.91
C SER A 22 14.59 -1.66 -12.46
N ALA A 23 14.46 -2.91 -12.57
CA ALA A 23 13.17 -3.48 -12.25
C ALA A 23 12.74 -3.22 -10.85
N ARG A 24 13.68 -2.92 -9.97
CA ARG A 24 13.29 -2.78 -8.67
C ARG A 24 12.95 -1.44 -8.32
N ALA A 25 12.82 -0.59 -9.19
CA ALA A 25 12.53 0.75 -8.87
C ALA A 25 11.19 0.94 -8.19
N ASP A 26 10.28 0.04 -8.36
CA ASP A 26 8.97 0.22 -7.78
C ASP A 26 8.99 -0.10 -6.30
N GLU A 27 8.71 0.90 -5.50
CA GLU A 27 8.53 0.69 -4.09
C GLU A 27 7.16 0.08 -3.84
N ASP A 28 7.04 -0.63 -2.73
CA ASP A 28 5.75 -1.15 -2.29
C ASP A 28 4.93 -0.01 -1.70
N ALA A 29 3.96 0.47 -2.45
CA ALA A 29 3.13 1.57 -2.01
C ALA A 29 2.34 1.23 -0.75
N ALA A 30 2.01 -0.04 -0.54
CA ALA A 30 1.22 -0.43 0.62
C ALA A 30 1.88 -0.09 1.95
N LYS A 31 3.20 -0.08 1.99
CA LYS A 31 3.89 0.21 3.24
C LYS A 31 3.76 1.67 3.67
N TYR A 32 3.30 2.54 2.78
CA TYR A 32 3.05 3.93 3.11
C TYR A 32 1.60 4.21 3.47
N VAL A 33 0.74 3.21 3.41
CA VAL A 33 -0.65 3.37 3.80
C VAL A 33 -0.78 3.02 5.27
N GLU A 34 -1.27 3.95 6.05
CA GLU A 34 -1.39 3.80 7.49
C GLU A 34 -2.85 3.91 7.88
N PHE A 35 -3.32 2.99 8.72
CA PHE A 35 -4.64 3.12 9.31
C PHE A 35 -4.52 3.97 10.57
N VAL A 36 -5.44 4.93 10.70
CA VAL A 36 -5.49 5.77 11.89
C VAL A 36 -6.88 5.74 12.47
N GLN A 37 -7.00 6.09 13.74
CA GLN A 37 -8.25 6.06 14.46
C GLN A 37 -8.67 7.50 14.80
N ASP A 38 -9.94 7.78 14.57
CA ASP A 38 -10.51 9.07 14.94
C ASP A 38 -11.59 8.81 15.98
N PHE A 39 -11.43 9.38 17.16
CA PHE A 39 -12.33 9.19 18.28
C PHE A 39 -13.52 10.14 18.26
N ALA A 40 -13.59 11.00 17.26
CA ALA A 40 -14.72 11.90 17.13
C ALA A 40 -15.84 11.23 16.35
N GLY A 41 -17.03 11.80 16.44
CA GLY A 41 -18.12 11.37 15.60
C GLY A 41 -18.94 10.22 16.13
N ASN A 42 -19.76 9.66 15.26
CA ASN A 42 -20.79 8.72 15.66
C ASN A 42 -20.31 7.33 16.03
N CYS A 43 -19.08 6.98 15.68
CA CYS A 43 -18.56 5.65 15.97
C CYS A 43 -18.45 5.38 17.47
N VAL A 44 -18.24 6.44 18.25
CA VAL A 44 -18.12 6.33 19.70
C VAL A 44 -19.41 5.80 20.32
N GLN A 45 -20.55 6.11 19.72
CA GLN A 45 -21.84 5.65 20.22
C GLN A 45 -22.00 4.12 20.10
N ARG A 46 -21.15 3.49 19.30
CA ARG A 46 -21.16 2.02 19.13
C ARG A 46 -19.96 1.38 19.82
N ASN A 47 -19.34 2.11 20.73
CA ASN A 47 -18.14 1.65 21.43
C ASN A 47 -16.98 1.38 20.47
N GLY A 48 -16.88 2.18 19.43
CA GLY A 48 -15.83 2.05 18.43
C GLY A 48 -15.21 3.39 18.08
N VAL A 49 -14.37 3.36 17.08
CA VAL A 49 -13.72 4.56 16.56
C VAL A 49 -13.87 4.56 15.05
N GLN A 50 -13.71 5.71 14.44
CA GLN A 50 -13.68 5.78 12.98
C GLN A 50 -12.31 5.34 12.50
N ILE A 51 -12.27 4.37 11.60
CA ILE A 51 -11.03 3.93 10.96
C ILE A 51 -10.84 4.75 9.71
N GLN A 52 -9.64 5.27 9.54
CA GLN A 52 -9.26 6.09 8.40
C GLN A 52 -7.97 5.55 7.82
N ALA A 53 -7.70 5.87 6.57
CA ALA A 53 -6.45 5.53 5.92
C ALA A 53 -5.77 6.80 5.46
N ARG A 54 -4.44 6.83 5.56
CA ARG A 54 -3.69 7.96 5.04
C ARG A 54 -2.40 7.52 4.40
N ASN A 55 -1.87 8.38 3.54
CA ASN A 55 -0.65 8.15 2.81
C ASN A 55 0.49 8.88 3.52
N THR A 56 1.47 8.12 4.00
CA THR A 56 2.63 8.68 4.69
C THR A 56 3.79 9.00 3.75
N HIS A 57 3.65 8.74 2.45
CA HIS A 57 4.70 9.09 1.50
C HIS A 57 4.79 10.61 1.39
N PRO A 58 6.01 11.17 1.35
CA PRO A 58 6.15 12.62 1.35
C PRO A 58 5.70 13.30 0.05
N THR A 59 5.75 12.61 -1.08
CA THR A 59 5.53 13.29 -2.36
C THR A 59 4.61 12.54 -3.34
N ARG A 60 4.38 11.26 -3.16
CA ARG A 60 3.66 10.47 -4.15
C ARG A 60 2.25 10.10 -3.71
N ARG A 61 1.31 10.20 -4.63
CA ARG A 61 -0.09 9.84 -4.43
C ARG A 61 -0.25 8.33 -4.52
N ILE A 62 -1.14 7.76 -3.73
CA ILE A 62 -1.37 6.32 -3.72
C ILE A 62 -2.84 6.04 -3.96
N LYS A 63 -3.12 5.08 -4.82
CA LYS A 63 -4.43 4.48 -4.97
C LYS A 63 -4.39 3.14 -4.25
N VAL A 64 -5.35 2.92 -3.37
CA VAL A 64 -5.37 1.72 -2.53
C VAL A 64 -6.76 1.10 -2.53
N TRP A 65 -6.80 -0.24 -2.55
CA TRP A 65 -8.03 -1.02 -2.47
C TRP A 65 -8.06 -1.73 -1.15
N PHE A 66 -9.23 -1.73 -0.51
CA PHE A 66 -9.46 -2.38 0.78
C PHE A 66 -10.60 -3.37 0.68
N ASP A 67 -10.47 -4.49 1.38
CA ASP A 67 -11.59 -5.38 1.62
C ASP A 67 -12.07 -5.17 3.06
N ARG A 68 -13.39 -5.17 3.23
CA ARG A 68 -13.99 -5.03 4.55
C ARG A 68 -14.25 -6.40 5.15
N TYR A 69 -13.93 -6.55 6.42
CA TYR A 69 -14.14 -7.75 7.20
C TYR A 69 -15.04 -7.44 8.38
N HIS A 70 -15.95 -8.34 8.67
CA HIS A 70 -16.85 -8.22 9.80
C HIS A 70 -16.72 -9.46 10.66
N MET A 71 -16.33 -9.26 11.92
CA MET A 71 -16.06 -10.35 12.85
C MET A 71 -15.08 -11.38 12.27
N GLY A 72 -14.08 -10.88 11.57
CA GLY A 72 -13.03 -11.71 10.99
C GLY A 72 -13.37 -12.37 9.67
N VAL A 73 -14.56 -12.14 9.14
CA VAL A 73 -15.01 -12.77 7.88
C VAL A 73 -15.14 -11.71 6.81
N GLY A 74 -14.60 -11.98 5.63
CA GLY A 74 -14.72 -11.06 4.51
C GLY A 74 -16.17 -10.87 4.11
N THR A 75 -16.57 -9.61 3.89
CA THR A 75 -17.95 -9.28 3.57
C THR A 75 -18.22 -9.26 2.07
N GLY A 76 -17.16 -9.25 1.26
CA GLY A 76 -17.30 -9.05 -0.17
C GLY A 76 -17.30 -7.59 -0.59
N ASP A 77 -17.32 -6.67 0.36
CA ASP A 77 -17.26 -5.24 0.04
C ASP A 77 -15.84 -4.81 -0.19
N ARG A 78 -15.59 -4.23 -1.34
CA ARG A 78 -14.29 -3.67 -1.69
C ARG A 78 -14.43 -2.19 -1.96
N SER A 79 -13.56 -1.41 -1.38
CA SER A 79 -13.54 0.03 -1.57
C SER A 79 -12.18 0.47 -2.09
N ARG A 80 -12.13 1.71 -2.54
CA ARG A 80 -10.92 2.26 -3.15
C ARG A 80 -10.79 3.71 -2.73
N SER A 81 -9.56 4.11 -2.39
CA SER A 81 -9.25 5.50 -2.05
C SER A 81 -8.06 5.98 -2.83
N GLU A 82 -8.04 7.25 -3.17
CA GLU A 82 -6.84 7.91 -3.67
C GLU A 82 -6.35 8.85 -2.60
N LEU A 83 -5.16 8.60 -2.10
CA LEU A 83 -4.63 9.29 -0.95
C LEU A 83 -3.50 10.21 -1.36
N ALA A 84 -3.68 11.50 -1.10
CA ALA A 84 -2.66 12.50 -1.38
C ALA A 84 -1.48 12.35 -0.43
N PRO A 85 -0.27 12.67 -0.86
CA PRO A 85 0.89 12.59 0.03
C PRO A 85 0.75 13.56 1.18
N GLY A 86 1.01 13.10 2.38
CA GLY A 86 0.90 13.94 3.56
C GLY A 86 -0.47 14.54 3.77
N GLY A 87 -1.48 14.02 3.10
CA GLY A 87 -2.81 14.58 3.16
C GLY A 87 -3.62 14.13 4.34
N ALA A 88 -4.82 14.65 4.44
CA ALA A 88 -5.74 14.27 5.49
C ALA A 88 -6.15 12.82 5.32
N PRO A 89 -6.40 12.10 6.41
CA PRO A 89 -6.86 10.73 6.32
C PRO A 89 -8.23 10.65 5.67
N ASP A 90 -8.46 9.54 4.97
CA ASP A 90 -9.70 9.25 4.28
C ASP A 90 -10.51 8.28 5.14
N PRO A 91 -11.76 8.58 5.48
CA PRO A 91 -12.51 7.71 6.38
C PRO A 91 -12.97 6.44 5.67
N LEU A 92 -12.88 5.32 6.37
CA LEU A 92 -13.36 4.03 5.88
C LEU A 92 -14.68 3.65 6.57
N GLY A 93 -14.75 3.83 7.87
CA GLY A 93 -15.96 3.52 8.61
C GLY A 93 -15.65 3.24 10.08
N CYS A 94 -16.66 2.85 10.82
CA CYS A 94 -16.49 2.58 12.25
C CYS A 94 -15.86 1.22 12.47
N SER A 95 -15.07 1.10 13.54
CA SER A 95 -14.45 -0.17 13.91
C SER A 95 -15.47 -1.18 14.46
N ARG A 96 -16.69 -0.76 14.69
CA ARG A 96 -17.77 -1.64 15.15
C ARG A 96 -19.08 -1.24 14.50
N THR A 97 -19.88 -2.25 14.21
CA THR A 97 -21.28 -2.09 13.87
C THR A 97 -22.12 -2.53 15.07
N ASP A 98 -23.42 -2.48 14.96
CA ASP A 98 -24.30 -2.96 16.03
C ASP A 98 -24.10 -4.46 16.31
N SER A 99 -23.66 -5.21 15.32
CA SER A 99 -23.52 -6.66 15.45
C SER A 99 -22.08 -7.13 15.71
N GLY A 100 -21.11 -6.24 15.67
CA GLY A 100 -19.74 -6.68 15.99
C GLY A 100 -18.65 -5.82 15.40
N ALA A 101 -17.43 -6.28 15.57
CA ALA A 101 -16.23 -5.58 15.13
C ALA A 101 -16.06 -5.69 13.62
N GLN A 102 -15.54 -4.64 13.03
CA GLN A 102 -15.16 -4.67 11.62
C GLN A 102 -13.82 -4.00 11.38
N GLU A 103 -13.21 -4.37 10.28
CA GLU A 103 -11.89 -3.86 9.91
C GLU A 103 -11.75 -3.84 8.41
N TRP A 104 -10.73 -3.16 7.95
CA TRP A 104 -10.38 -3.11 6.53
C TRP A 104 -8.97 -3.63 6.36
N ARG A 105 -8.74 -4.37 5.29
CA ARG A 105 -7.42 -4.89 4.96
C ARG A 105 -7.05 -4.44 3.57
N ILE A 106 -5.78 -4.12 3.39
CA ILE A 106 -5.27 -3.68 2.10
C ILE A 106 -5.19 -4.88 1.17
N VAL A 107 -5.82 -4.76 0.00
CA VAL A 107 -5.72 -5.75 -1.05
C VAL A 107 -4.57 -5.40 -1.98
N ARG A 108 -4.44 -4.12 -2.29
CA ARG A 108 -3.46 -3.66 -3.27
C ARG A 108 -3.28 -2.16 -3.11
N ALA A 109 -2.07 -1.69 -3.36
CA ALA A 109 -1.79 -0.27 -3.39
C ALA A 109 -0.78 0.01 -4.49
N VAL A 110 -0.97 1.12 -5.20
CA VAL A 110 -0.06 1.52 -6.27
C VAL A 110 0.13 3.03 -6.22
N PHE A 111 1.31 3.47 -6.64
CA PHE A 111 1.54 4.89 -6.85
C PHE A 111 0.87 5.33 -8.15
N VAL A 112 0.25 6.50 -8.14
CA VAL A 112 -0.52 7.00 -9.29
C VAL A 112 -0.20 8.44 -9.66
N ASP A 113 0.97 8.88 -9.37
CA ASP A 113 1.39 10.25 -9.72
C ASP A 113 2.11 10.36 -11.07
#